data_0a59b9dc77de42e7a85a6aedafec47a1
#
_entry.id   0a59b9dc77de42e7a85a6aedafec47a1
#
_cell.length_a   1.000
_cell.length_b   1.000
_cell.length_c   1.000
_cell.angle_alpha   90.00
_cell.angle_beta   90.00
_cell.angle_gamma   90.00
#
_symmetry.space_group_name_H-M   'P 1'
#
loop_
_entity.id
_entity.type
_entity.pdbx_description
1 polymer ?
#
loop_
_entity_poly.entity_id
_entity_poly.type
_entity_poly.pdbx_seq_one_letter_code
_entity_poly.pdbx_strand_id
1 'polypeptide(L)'
;MENQLAQEELSRQKLFMADVAEMMKVRARGPVPMAYVRTYGCQQNVADGEKIKGLLSEMGFSFAETPEEADFILFNTCAVREHAQDRVFGNVGALKNIKRRHPGTIIAVCGCMTEQEHVAERFKKSYPFVNIVFGTHVIHRLPEMLYTTLTDSKRVFLRGHEGEEVLEGIPTRRDGTSRAWVTVMLGCDNFCSYCIVPYVRGREKSRRPEEIVKECRQLIEAGYKEITLLGQNVNSYGKGLEEPVNFAELLRRIDAIPGDYRIRFMTSHPKDASRELFDVMAHSQHIPHYIHLPFQSGNDRVLREMNRRYNREQYLELIRYARSVMPDISITSDVIVGFPGETYEEFQDTLSLIREVGFTSLFTFIYSPREGTRAAKMPDPVSHEEKTQWFAELLKVQEEVAAQRSAAMVGQTYRVLVEERNEKSGLLSGRTASSVVIDFPGGEELIGQYAQVKVTAARSWMLSGELAE
;
A
#
# COMPACT_ATOMS: atom_id res chain seq x y z
N MET A 1 -13.17 25.44 -12.70
CA MET A 1 -14.11 24.49 -13.36
C MET A 1 -13.98 23.09 -12.76
N GLU A 2 -12.80 22.50 -12.75
CA GLU A 2 -12.56 21.15 -12.17
C GLU A 2 -12.96 21.03 -10.70
N ASN A 3 -12.54 21.99 -9.85
CA ASN A 3 -12.89 21.99 -8.43
C ASN A 3 -14.41 22.12 -8.16
N GLN A 4 -15.14 22.74 -9.06
CA GLN A 4 -16.59 22.90 -8.95
C GLN A 4 -17.31 21.58 -9.26
N LEU A 5 -16.88 20.85 -10.30
CA LEU A 5 -17.43 19.54 -10.65
C LEU A 5 -17.19 18.50 -9.55
N ALA A 6 -15.98 18.51 -8.95
CA ALA A 6 -15.66 17.65 -7.83
C ALA A 6 -16.54 17.93 -6.58
N GLN A 7 -16.83 19.20 -6.29
CA GLN A 7 -17.72 19.61 -5.19
C GLN A 7 -19.18 19.25 -5.48
N GLU A 8 -19.65 19.38 -6.71
CA GLU A 8 -20.99 18.99 -7.13
C GLU A 8 -21.18 17.47 -6.97
N GLU A 9 -20.17 16.68 -7.39
CA GLU A 9 -20.22 15.22 -7.25
C GLU A 9 -20.26 14.80 -5.76
N LEU A 10 -19.41 15.38 -4.92
CA LEU A 10 -19.44 15.09 -3.48
C LEU A 10 -20.78 15.48 -2.84
N SER A 11 -21.37 16.60 -3.25
CA SER A 11 -22.69 17.04 -2.78
C SER A 11 -23.77 16.06 -3.19
N ARG A 12 -23.73 15.57 -4.43
CA ARG A 12 -24.61 14.52 -4.94
C ARG A 12 -24.49 13.22 -4.14
N GLN A 13 -23.26 12.78 -3.85
CA GLN A 13 -23.03 11.58 -3.05
C GLN A 13 -23.54 11.70 -1.62
N LYS A 14 -23.52 12.90 -1.01
CA LYS A 14 -24.11 13.13 0.32
C LYS A 14 -25.62 12.94 0.34
N LEU A 15 -26.32 13.28 -0.73
CA LEU A 15 -27.76 13.00 -0.85
C LEU A 15 -28.02 11.48 -0.86
N PHE A 16 -27.25 10.73 -1.66
CA PHE A 16 -27.35 9.28 -1.66
C PHE A 16 -26.98 8.66 -0.31
N MET A 17 -26.00 9.21 0.44
CA MET A 17 -25.68 8.75 1.79
C MET A 17 -26.90 8.86 2.73
N ALA A 18 -27.59 9.98 2.71
CA ALA A 18 -28.77 10.21 3.53
C ALA A 18 -29.89 9.23 3.18
N ASP A 19 -30.19 9.06 1.89
CA ASP A 19 -31.22 8.13 1.41
C ASP A 19 -30.89 6.68 1.79
N VAL A 20 -29.64 6.24 1.59
CA VAL A 20 -29.18 4.88 1.96
C VAL A 20 -29.30 4.68 3.47
N ALA A 21 -28.94 5.67 4.29
CA ALA A 21 -29.06 5.59 5.74
C ALA A 21 -30.51 5.33 6.18
N GLU A 22 -31.47 6.07 5.60
CA GLU A 22 -32.90 5.86 5.91
C GLU A 22 -33.40 4.47 5.44
N MET A 23 -33.01 4.06 4.23
CA MET A 23 -33.39 2.75 3.69
C MET A 23 -32.82 1.60 4.53
N MET A 24 -31.58 1.73 4.99
CA MET A 24 -30.92 0.68 5.79
C MET A 24 -31.44 0.58 7.21
N LYS A 25 -31.95 1.65 7.82
CA LYS A 25 -32.67 1.59 9.11
C LYS A 25 -33.86 0.60 9.11
N VAL A 26 -34.51 0.49 7.96
CA VAL A 26 -35.69 -0.40 7.82
C VAL A 26 -35.26 -1.81 7.38
N ARG A 27 -34.17 -1.94 6.67
CA ARG A 27 -33.74 -3.23 6.05
C ARG A 27 -32.73 -4.00 6.89
N ALA A 28 -32.06 -3.36 7.82
CA ALA A 28 -31.08 -4.00 8.69
C ALA A 28 -31.73 -5.11 9.54
N ARG A 29 -30.95 -6.15 9.78
CA ARG A 29 -31.39 -7.29 10.64
C ARG A 29 -31.45 -6.93 12.13
N GLY A 30 -30.70 -5.91 12.51
CA GLY A 30 -30.59 -5.40 13.87
C GLY A 30 -30.96 -3.93 13.98
N PRO A 31 -30.79 -3.33 15.17
CA PRO A 31 -31.11 -1.91 15.41
C PRO A 31 -30.20 -0.94 14.62
N VAL A 32 -29.03 -1.41 14.20
CA VAL A 32 -28.05 -0.63 13.40
C VAL A 32 -27.59 -1.51 12.24
N PRO A 33 -27.50 -0.99 11.01
CA PRO A 33 -26.98 -1.75 9.89
C PRO A 33 -25.49 -2.08 10.10
N MET A 34 -25.11 -3.32 9.82
CA MET A 34 -23.77 -3.83 10.03
C MET A 34 -23.04 -4.03 8.69
N ALA A 35 -21.80 -3.55 8.60
CA ALA A 35 -20.94 -3.74 7.44
C ALA A 35 -19.73 -4.60 7.81
N TYR A 36 -19.37 -5.54 6.95
CA TYR A 36 -18.11 -6.26 7.01
C TYR A 36 -17.22 -5.84 5.83
N VAL A 37 -16.08 -5.23 6.12
CA VAL A 37 -15.12 -4.76 5.10
C VAL A 37 -13.81 -5.48 5.28
N ARG A 38 -13.41 -6.27 4.29
CA ARG A 38 -12.13 -6.98 4.29
C ARG A 38 -11.24 -6.50 3.15
N THR A 39 -10.06 -6.01 3.50
CA THR A 39 -9.07 -5.52 2.54
C THR A 39 -7.98 -6.55 2.34
N TYR A 40 -7.65 -6.81 1.07
CA TYR A 40 -6.52 -7.61 0.62
C TYR A 40 -5.54 -6.72 -0.14
N GLY A 41 -4.23 -6.94 0.04
CA GLY A 41 -3.21 -6.34 -0.82
C GLY A 41 -2.25 -5.39 -0.12
N CYS A 42 -1.97 -4.23 -0.74
CA CYS A 42 -0.97 -3.27 -0.31
C CYS A 42 -1.56 -2.16 0.58
N GLN A 43 -0.69 -1.28 1.11
CA GLN A 43 -1.10 -0.15 1.95
C GLN A 43 -2.07 0.81 1.23
N GLN A 44 -1.95 0.97 -0.10
CA GLN A 44 -2.91 1.76 -0.86
C GLN A 44 -4.32 1.15 -0.79
N ASN A 45 -4.44 -0.19 -0.84
CA ASN A 45 -5.75 -0.83 -0.64
C ASN A 45 -6.26 -0.64 0.79
N VAL A 46 -5.37 -0.59 1.79
CA VAL A 46 -5.79 -0.27 3.18
C VAL A 46 -6.35 1.15 3.23
N ALA A 47 -5.67 2.15 2.68
CA ALA A 47 -6.16 3.52 2.61
C ALA A 47 -7.50 3.63 1.86
N ASP A 48 -7.67 2.88 0.76
CA ASP A 48 -8.94 2.79 0.03
C ASP A 48 -10.03 2.14 0.91
N GLY A 49 -9.69 1.11 1.68
CA GLY A 49 -10.59 0.46 2.65
C GLY A 49 -11.05 1.41 3.77
N GLU A 50 -10.15 2.25 4.28
CA GLU A 50 -10.48 3.28 5.29
C GLU A 50 -11.46 4.33 4.74
N LYS A 51 -11.31 4.74 3.46
CA LYS A 51 -12.29 5.62 2.77
C LYS A 51 -13.64 4.92 2.63
N ILE A 52 -13.66 3.65 2.22
CA ILE A 52 -14.89 2.86 2.13
C ILE A 52 -15.60 2.78 3.49
N LYS A 53 -14.84 2.51 4.57
CA LYS A 53 -15.38 2.50 5.94
C LYS A 53 -15.91 3.88 6.35
N GLY A 54 -15.23 4.96 5.96
CA GLY A 54 -15.71 6.32 6.19
C GLY A 54 -17.06 6.59 5.53
N LEU A 55 -17.20 6.26 4.24
CA LEU A 55 -18.45 6.38 3.52
C LEU A 55 -19.59 5.55 4.17
N LEU A 56 -19.29 4.31 4.57
CA LEU A 56 -20.25 3.45 5.26
C LEU A 56 -20.67 4.01 6.62
N SER A 57 -19.72 4.59 7.38
CA SER A 57 -20.02 5.25 8.66
C SER A 57 -20.96 6.45 8.47
N GLU A 58 -20.77 7.27 7.44
CA GLU A 58 -21.70 8.38 7.11
C GLU A 58 -23.10 7.89 6.70
N MET A 59 -23.19 6.68 6.16
CA MET A 59 -24.47 6.01 5.86
C MET A 59 -25.06 5.25 7.07
N GLY A 60 -24.50 5.44 8.27
CA GLY A 60 -25.01 4.89 9.52
C GLY A 60 -24.63 3.42 9.79
N PHE A 61 -23.71 2.83 9.05
CA PHE A 61 -23.24 1.47 9.32
C PHE A 61 -22.27 1.42 10.51
N SER A 62 -22.44 0.41 11.36
CA SER A 62 -21.43 -0.11 12.27
C SER A 62 -20.68 -1.27 11.62
N PHE A 63 -19.56 -1.73 12.22
CA PHE A 63 -18.70 -2.75 11.60
C PHE A 63 -18.78 -4.07 12.36
N ALA A 64 -19.02 -5.14 11.60
CA ALA A 64 -19.05 -6.51 12.08
C ALA A 64 -17.65 -7.14 12.00
N GLU A 65 -17.36 -8.06 12.91
CA GLU A 65 -16.10 -8.83 12.90
C GLU A 65 -16.20 -10.04 11.94
N THR A 66 -17.39 -10.53 11.70
CA THR A 66 -17.65 -11.67 10.81
C THR A 66 -18.64 -11.31 9.69
N PRO A 67 -18.52 -11.91 8.51
CA PRO A 67 -19.44 -11.63 7.41
C PRO A 67 -20.87 -12.14 7.69
N GLU A 68 -21.06 -13.09 8.63
CA GLU A 68 -22.36 -13.63 9.03
C GLU A 68 -23.26 -12.59 9.71
N GLU A 69 -22.65 -11.65 10.42
CA GLU A 69 -23.36 -10.58 11.16
C GLU A 69 -23.73 -9.40 10.27
N ALA A 70 -23.14 -9.31 9.06
CA ALA A 70 -23.21 -8.12 8.23
C ALA A 70 -24.44 -8.09 7.29
N ASP A 71 -25.06 -6.91 7.18
CA ASP A 71 -26.06 -6.59 6.17
C ASP A 71 -25.42 -6.18 4.84
N PHE A 72 -24.20 -5.63 4.91
CA PHE A 72 -23.35 -5.28 3.78
C PHE A 72 -21.97 -5.90 3.92
N ILE A 73 -21.53 -6.66 2.91
CA ILE A 73 -20.22 -7.31 2.87
C ILE A 73 -19.43 -6.76 1.70
N LEU A 74 -18.22 -6.26 1.94
CA LEU A 74 -17.33 -5.75 0.91
C LEU A 74 -15.92 -6.36 1.01
N PHE A 75 -15.44 -6.86 -0.13
CA PHE A 75 -14.05 -7.28 -0.30
C PHE A 75 -13.31 -6.30 -1.20
N ASN A 76 -12.33 -5.60 -0.63
CA ASN A 76 -11.41 -4.72 -1.36
C ASN A 76 -10.17 -5.53 -1.76
N THR A 77 -9.84 -5.58 -3.06
CA THR A 77 -9.00 -6.61 -3.67
C THR A 77 -7.79 -6.04 -4.41
N CYS A 78 -6.75 -6.86 -4.56
CA CYS A 78 -5.47 -6.48 -5.17
C CYS A 78 -5.21 -7.27 -6.46
N ALA A 79 -4.65 -6.60 -7.48
CA ALA A 79 -4.23 -7.21 -8.74
C ALA A 79 -2.73 -7.60 -8.77
N VAL A 80 -1.94 -7.15 -7.78
CA VAL A 80 -0.49 -7.32 -7.81
C VAL A 80 -0.02 -8.70 -7.36
N ARG A 81 -0.78 -9.37 -6.47
CA ARG A 81 -0.41 -10.67 -5.91
C ARG A 81 -1.29 -11.78 -6.50
N GLU A 82 -0.68 -12.73 -7.21
CA GLU A 82 -1.39 -13.83 -7.89
C GLU A 82 -2.26 -14.66 -6.96
N HIS A 83 -1.67 -15.18 -5.89
CA HIS A 83 -2.42 -15.96 -4.89
C HIS A 83 -3.51 -15.16 -4.15
N ALA A 84 -3.54 -13.82 -4.29
CA ALA A 84 -4.62 -13.02 -3.74
C ALA A 84 -5.90 -13.16 -4.56
N GLN A 85 -5.82 -13.31 -5.88
CA GLN A 85 -7.00 -13.46 -6.73
C GLN A 85 -7.77 -14.75 -6.43
N ASP A 86 -7.09 -15.90 -6.39
CA ASP A 86 -7.72 -17.18 -6.11
C ASP A 86 -8.33 -17.24 -4.71
N ARG A 87 -7.61 -16.67 -3.74
CA ARG A 87 -8.12 -16.54 -2.37
C ARG A 87 -9.37 -15.67 -2.31
N VAL A 88 -9.42 -14.58 -3.05
CA VAL A 88 -10.60 -13.70 -3.13
C VAL A 88 -11.77 -14.45 -3.76
N PHE A 89 -11.57 -15.13 -4.90
CA PHE A 89 -12.62 -15.90 -5.53
C PHE A 89 -13.19 -16.98 -4.61
N GLY A 90 -12.33 -17.70 -3.90
CA GLY A 90 -12.74 -18.70 -2.90
C GLY A 90 -13.56 -18.08 -1.77
N ASN A 91 -13.07 -17.00 -1.17
CA ASN A 91 -13.75 -16.33 -0.07
C ASN A 91 -15.08 -15.69 -0.50
N VAL A 92 -15.14 -15.07 -1.68
CA VAL A 92 -16.41 -14.56 -2.24
C VAL A 92 -17.37 -15.72 -2.52
N GLY A 93 -16.86 -16.85 -3.04
CA GLY A 93 -17.66 -18.05 -3.28
C GLY A 93 -18.37 -18.58 -2.01
N ALA A 94 -17.68 -18.53 -0.86
CA ALA A 94 -18.22 -18.94 0.42
C ALA A 94 -19.42 -18.08 0.86
N LEU A 95 -19.47 -16.80 0.47
CA LEU A 95 -20.58 -15.88 0.79
C LEU A 95 -21.92 -16.31 0.16
N LYS A 96 -21.91 -17.20 -0.83
CA LYS A 96 -23.15 -17.77 -1.40
C LYS A 96 -24.06 -18.39 -0.33
N ASN A 97 -23.47 -19.00 0.69
CA ASN A 97 -24.23 -19.60 1.79
C ASN A 97 -24.87 -18.53 2.69
N ILE A 98 -24.17 -17.42 2.93
CA ILE A 98 -24.72 -16.28 3.68
C ILE A 98 -25.88 -15.66 2.89
N LYS A 99 -25.67 -15.39 1.61
CA LYS A 99 -26.71 -14.83 0.73
C LYS A 99 -27.96 -15.71 0.64
N ARG A 100 -27.81 -17.04 0.70
CA ARG A 100 -28.93 -17.98 0.71
C ARG A 100 -29.71 -17.94 2.02
N ARG A 101 -29.02 -17.81 3.16
CA ARG A 101 -29.65 -17.70 4.51
C ARG A 101 -30.27 -16.31 4.74
N HIS A 102 -29.61 -15.28 4.21
CA HIS A 102 -30.00 -13.88 4.35
C HIS A 102 -30.04 -13.20 2.97
N PRO A 103 -31.13 -13.35 2.21
CA PRO A 103 -31.23 -12.82 0.83
C PRO A 103 -31.08 -11.30 0.75
N GLY A 104 -31.43 -10.57 1.83
CA GLY A 104 -31.27 -9.11 1.94
C GLY A 104 -29.84 -8.63 2.04
N THR A 105 -28.86 -9.48 2.41
CA THR A 105 -27.45 -9.08 2.52
C THR A 105 -26.90 -8.61 1.17
N ILE A 106 -26.29 -7.44 1.14
CA ILE A 106 -25.65 -6.88 -0.06
C ILE A 106 -24.20 -7.30 -0.08
N ILE A 107 -23.73 -7.88 -1.19
CA ILE A 107 -22.34 -8.31 -1.37
C ILE A 107 -21.70 -7.45 -2.46
N ALA A 108 -20.55 -6.83 -2.11
CA ALA A 108 -19.77 -5.97 -2.98
C ALA A 108 -18.33 -6.47 -3.10
N VAL A 109 -17.71 -6.27 -4.27
CA VAL A 109 -16.28 -6.53 -4.51
C VAL A 109 -15.70 -5.32 -5.23
N CYS A 110 -14.56 -4.83 -4.74
CA CYS A 110 -13.87 -3.68 -5.36
C CYS A 110 -12.34 -3.84 -5.35
N GLY A 111 -11.66 -2.81 -5.83
CA GLY A 111 -10.20 -2.68 -5.80
C GLY A 111 -9.54 -2.91 -7.14
N CYS A 112 -8.20 -3.01 -7.15
CA CYS A 112 -7.42 -3.14 -8.38
C CYS A 112 -7.79 -4.38 -9.21
N MET A 113 -8.19 -5.48 -8.56
CA MET A 113 -8.55 -6.73 -9.24
C MET A 113 -9.78 -6.55 -10.14
N THR A 114 -10.77 -5.80 -9.69
CA THR A 114 -12.03 -5.60 -10.43
C THR A 114 -11.91 -4.66 -11.63
N GLU A 115 -10.82 -3.92 -11.75
CA GLU A 115 -10.53 -3.11 -12.96
C GLU A 115 -10.16 -3.99 -14.18
N GLN A 116 -9.71 -5.22 -13.96
CA GLN A 116 -9.40 -6.15 -15.03
C GLN A 116 -10.71 -6.69 -15.66
N GLU A 117 -10.84 -6.58 -17.00
CA GLU A 117 -12.03 -6.97 -17.75
C GLU A 117 -12.45 -8.41 -17.48
N HIS A 118 -11.50 -9.35 -17.61
CA HIS A 118 -11.76 -10.78 -17.44
C HIS A 118 -12.25 -11.11 -16.01
N VAL A 119 -11.77 -10.37 -15.00
CA VAL A 119 -12.19 -10.54 -13.60
C VAL A 119 -13.62 -10.06 -13.40
N ALA A 120 -13.95 -8.86 -13.90
CA ALA A 120 -15.30 -8.34 -13.79
C ALA A 120 -16.32 -9.21 -14.53
N GLU A 121 -15.98 -9.71 -15.72
CA GLU A 121 -16.80 -10.67 -16.47
C GLU A 121 -16.97 -12.01 -15.71
N ARG A 122 -15.92 -12.49 -15.03
CA ARG A 122 -16.04 -13.67 -14.17
C ARG A 122 -17.02 -13.45 -13.02
N PHE A 123 -16.99 -12.28 -12.35
CA PHE A 123 -17.98 -11.94 -11.32
C PHE A 123 -19.39 -11.84 -11.89
N LYS A 124 -19.54 -11.27 -13.08
CA LYS A 124 -20.82 -11.16 -13.75
C LYS A 124 -21.44 -12.50 -14.08
N LYS A 125 -20.67 -13.43 -14.61
CA LYS A 125 -21.12 -14.75 -15.08
C LYS A 125 -21.22 -15.79 -13.97
N SER A 126 -20.20 -15.87 -13.09
CA SER A 126 -20.03 -17.00 -12.15
C SER A 126 -20.47 -16.69 -10.72
N TYR A 127 -20.70 -15.41 -10.38
CA TYR A 127 -21.09 -14.97 -9.03
C TYR A 127 -22.39 -14.13 -9.06
N PRO A 128 -23.52 -14.71 -9.48
CA PRO A 128 -24.78 -13.96 -9.64
C PRO A 128 -25.32 -13.36 -8.33
N PHE A 129 -24.84 -13.83 -7.19
CA PHE A 129 -25.22 -13.35 -5.86
C PHE A 129 -24.42 -12.11 -5.41
N VAL A 130 -23.38 -11.71 -6.12
CA VAL A 130 -22.64 -10.45 -5.90
C VAL A 130 -23.44 -9.30 -6.50
N ASN A 131 -23.77 -8.31 -5.69
CA ASN A 131 -24.63 -7.20 -6.07
C ASN A 131 -23.87 -6.04 -6.73
N ILE A 132 -22.67 -5.70 -6.22
CA ILE A 132 -21.90 -4.55 -6.63
C ILE A 132 -20.47 -4.98 -6.95
N VAL A 133 -19.95 -4.57 -8.12
CA VAL A 133 -18.55 -4.74 -8.51
C VAL A 133 -18.06 -3.40 -9.04
N PHE A 134 -17.02 -2.82 -8.41
CA PHE A 134 -16.55 -1.51 -8.80
C PHE A 134 -15.02 -1.36 -8.70
N GLY A 135 -14.49 -0.41 -9.44
CA GLY A 135 -13.07 -0.12 -9.53
C GLY A 135 -12.57 0.85 -8.48
N THR A 136 -11.26 1.09 -8.47
CA THR A 136 -10.59 1.95 -7.50
C THR A 136 -10.90 3.43 -7.67
N HIS A 137 -11.21 3.87 -8.88
CA HIS A 137 -11.46 5.28 -9.23
C HIS A 137 -12.85 5.77 -8.82
N VAL A 138 -13.79 4.86 -8.61
CA VAL A 138 -15.20 5.15 -8.33
C VAL A 138 -15.62 4.85 -6.89
N ILE A 139 -14.66 4.71 -5.98
CA ILE A 139 -14.92 4.44 -4.55
C ILE A 139 -15.88 5.48 -3.96
N HIS A 140 -15.73 6.76 -4.30
CA HIS A 140 -16.58 7.86 -3.85
C HIS A 140 -18.06 7.68 -4.25
N ARG A 141 -18.37 6.90 -5.29
CA ARG A 141 -19.72 6.61 -5.77
C ARG A 141 -20.36 5.39 -5.09
N LEU A 142 -19.74 4.85 -4.05
CA LEU A 142 -20.33 3.75 -3.27
C LEU A 142 -21.75 4.07 -2.76
N PRO A 143 -22.06 5.29 -2.27
CA PRO A 143 -23.44 5.63 -1.86
C PRO A 143 -24.44 5.51 -3.00
N GLU A 144 -24.14 6.04 -4.19
CA GLU A 144 -25.00 5.91 -5.38
C GLU A 144 -25.19 4.45 -5.81
N MET A 145 -24.12 3.63 -5.77
CA MET A 145 -24.20 2.21 -6.10
C MET A 145 -25.09 1.43 -5.12
N LEU A 146 -24.99 1.75 -3.83
CA LEU A 146 -25.85 1.18 -2.79
C LEU A 146 -27.32 1.61 -2.98
N TYR A 147 -27.55 2.90 -3.20
CA TYR A 147 -28.88 3.44 -3.49
C TYR A 147 -29.53 2.71 -4.68
N THR A 148 -28.83 2.60 -5.80
CA THR A 148 -29.31 1.90 -7.00
C THR A 148 -29.62 0.42 -6.72
N THR A 149 -28.75 -0.25 -5.95
CA THR A 149 -28.97 -1.65 -5.59
C THR A 149 -30.20 -1.82 -4.70
N LEU A 150 -30.45 -0.87 -3.79
CA LEU A 150 -31.58 -0.90 -2.85
C LEU A 150 -32.93 -0.56 -3.51
N THR A 151 -32.95 0.37 -4.47
CA THR A 151 -34.15 0.83 -5.16
C THR A 151 -34.53 -0.09 -6.33
N ASP A 152 -33.58 -0.36 -7.21
CA ASP A 152 -33.84 -1.05 -8.48
C ASP A 152 -33.71 -2.57 -8.37
N SER A 153 -33.13 -3.08 -7.27
CA SER A 153 -32.76 -4.50 -7.10
C SER A 153 -31.85 -5.01 -8.23
N LYS A 154 -31.09 -4.11 -8.90
CA LYS A 154 -30.18 -4.43 -9.99
C LYS A 154 -28.77 -4.61 -9.47
N ARG A 155 -28.01 -5.45 -10.16
CA ARG A 155 -26.57 -5.57 -9.97
C ARG A 155 -25.85 -4.37 -10.60
N VAL A 156 -24.89 -3.77 -9.88
CA VAL A 156 -24.12 -2.61 -10.33
C VAL A 156 -22.71 -3.03 -10.69
N PHE A 157 -22.23 -2.70 -11.89
CA PHE A 157 -20.85 -2.91 -12.34
C PHE A 157 -20.31 -1.57 -12.82
N LEU A 158 -19.40 -0.97 -12.05
CA LEU A 158 -18.87 0.35 -12.34
C LEU A 158 -17.34 0.33 -12.31
N ARG A 159 -16.72 0.57 -13.46
CA ARG A 159 -15.27 0.60 -13.66
C ARG A 159 -14.91 1.77 -14.57
N GLY A 160 -13.66 2.15 -14.61
CA GLY A 160 -13.16 3.13 -15.57
C GLY A 160 -12.17 4.10 -14.95
N HIS A 161 -11.38 4.71 -15.81
CA HIS A 161 -10.30 5.65 -15.45
C HIS A 161 -10.43 6.99 -16.19
N GLU A 162 -11.37 7.13 -17.12
CA GLU A 162 -11.46 8.31 -17.99
C GLU A 162 -12.12 9.48 -17.26
N GLY A 163 -11.42 10.62 -17.22
CA GLY A 163 -11.96 11.90 -16.77
C GLY A 163 -12.09 12.08 -15.26
N GLU A 164 -11.68 11.11 -14.44
CA GLU A 164 -11.87 11.19 -12.99
C GLU A 164 -10.75 11.98 -12.33
N GLU A 165 -11.13 13.04 -11.62
CA GLU A 165 -10.25 13.84 -10.79
C GLU A 165 -9.97 13.14 -9.46
N VAL A 166 -8.88 13.56 -8.80
CA VAL A 166 -8.62 13.18 -7.43
C VAL A 166 -9.58 13.95 -6.53
N LEU A 167 -10.61 13.27 -6.02
CA LEU A 167 -11.58 13.89 -5.14
C LEU A 167 -11.00 14.05 -3.74
N GLU A 168 -11.06 15.27 -3.23
CA GLU A 168 -10.69 15.63 -1.86
C GLU A 168 -11.92 15.56 -0.93
N GLY A 169 -11.69 15.35 0.36
CA GLY A 169 -12.77 15.39 1.35
C GLY A 169 -13.66 14.16 1.42
N ILE A 170 -13.22 13.02 0.84
CA ILE A 170 -13.91 11.74 1.04
C ILE A 170 -13.78 11.35 2.52
N PRO A 171 -14.90 11.05 3.21
CA PRO A 171 -14.87 10.58 4.59
C PRO A 171 -13.93 9.39 4.76
N THR A 172 -13.12 9.40 5.80
CA THR A 172 -12.15 8.34 6.07
C THR A 172 -12.25 7.88 7.51
N ARG A 173 -12.44 6.57 7.72
CA ARG A 173 -12.40 5.94 9.05
C ARG A 173 -11.12 5.13 9.17
N ARG A 174 -10.18 5.63 9.97
CA ARG A 174 -8.90 4.98 10.19
C ARG A 174 -9.04 3.71 11.03
N ASP A 175 -8.28 2.67 10.68
CA ASP A 175 -8.25 1.40 11.41
C ASP A 175 -7.35 1.45 12.66
N GLY A 176 -6.31 2.29 12.63
CA GLY A 176 -5.36 2.47 13.73
C GLY A 176 -5.43 3.86 14.36
N THR A 177 -4.86 4.01 15.54
CA THR A 177 -4.79 5.27 16.30
C THR A 177 -3.39 5.88 16.34
N SER A 178 -2.34 5.11 16.02
CA SER A 178 -0.95 5.58 16.07
C SER A 178 -0.31 5.75 14.68
N ARG A 179 -0.83 5.08 13.65
CA ARG A 179 -0.31 5.15 12.28
C ARG A 179 -1.42 5.48 11.29
N ALA A 180 -1.12 6.34 10.33
CA ALA A 180 -2.05 6.74 9.28
C ALA A 180 -1.43 6.61 7.88
N TRP A 181 -2.28 6.32 6.90
CA TRP A 181 -1.94 6.26 5.49
C TRP A 181 -2.51 7.47 4.78
N VAL A 182 -1.65 8.27 4.16
CA VAL A 182 -2.08 9.45 3.39
C VAL A 182 -1.70 9.27 1.93
N THR A 183 -2.68 9.08 1.08
CA THR A 183 -2.46 9.01 -0.37
C THR A 183 -2.09 10.39 -0.88
N VAL A 184 -0.93 10.55 -1.52
CA VAL A 184 -0.48 11.83 -2.09
C VAL A 184 -0.66 11.89 -3.61
N MET A 185 -0.73 10.73 -4.25
CA MET A 185 -0.95 10.60 -5.69
C MET A 185 -1.57 9.26 -6.04
N LEU A 186 -2.19 9.18 -7.20
CA LEU A 186 -2.79 7.97 -7.78
C LEU A 186 -2.18 7.70 -9.15
N GLY A 187 -2.18 6.43 -9.58
CA GLY A 187 -1.70 6.01 -10.89
C GLY A 187 -0.18 6.02 -11.04
N CYS A 188 0.31 5.56 -12.19
CA CYS A 188 1.75 5.51 -12.49
C CYS A 188 2.01 5.51 -13.99
N ASP A 189 2.91 6.39 -14.46
CA ASP A 189 3.27 6.56 -15.87
C ASP A 189 4.56 5.83 -16.27
N ASN A 190 5.13 5.01 -15.38
CA ASN A 190 6.37 4.31 -15.68
C ASN A 190 6.19 3.15 -16.67
N PHE A 191 5.01 2.52 -16.70
CA PHE A 191 4.72 1.40 -17.60
C PHE A 191 5.82 0.33 -17.60
N CYS A 192 6.35 -0.01 -16.41
CA CYS A 192 7.28 -1.14 -16.28
C CYS A 192 6.64 -2.38 -16.92
N SER A 193 7.39 -3.13 -17.72
CA SER A 193 6.83 -4.15 -18.61
C SER A 193 6.09 -5.30 -17.90
N TYR A 194 6.40 -5.53 -16.63
CA TYR A 194 5.78 -6.54 -15.77
C TYR A 194 4.60 -6.01 -14.93
N CYS A 195 4.40 -4.69 -14.89
CA CYS A 195 3.54 -4.06 -13.90
C CYS A 195 2.12 -3.80 -14.41
N ILE A 196 1.13 -4.29 -13.66
CA ILE A 196 -0.29 -4.10 -13.97
C ILE A 196 -0.84 -2.74 -13.47
N VAL A 197 -0.10 -2.02 -12.62
CA VAL A 197 -0.58 -0.80 -11.95
C VAL A 197 -1.10 0.27 -12.92
N PRO A 198 -0.43 0.64 -14.02
CA PRO A 198 -0.95 1.65 -14.95
C PRO A 198 -2.32 1.28 -15.55
N TYR A 199 -2.61 0.00 -15.64
CA TYR A 199 -3.85 -0.52 -16.25
C TYR A 199 -5.01 -0.62 -15.26
N VAL A 200 -4.72 -0.65 -13.95
CA VAL A 200 -5.74 -0.79 -12.89
C VAL A 200 -5.83 0.40 -11.94
N ARG A 201 -4.87 1.33 -12.02
CA ARG A 201 -4.87 2.59 -11.25
C ARG A 201 -4.72 3.83 -12.13
N GLY A 202 -4.68 3.65 -13.45
CA GLY A 202 -4.66 4.72 -14.43
C GLY A 202 -3.36 5.52 -14.47
N ARG A 203 -3.47 6.70 -15.11
CA ARG A 203 -2.37 7.65 -15.27
C ARG A 203 -2.07 8.36 -13.95
N GLU A 204 -0.86 8.86 -13.86
CA GLU A 204 -0.35 9.57 -12.69
C GLU A 204 -1.11 10.88 -12.44
N LYS A 205 -1.64 11.06 -11.24
CA LYS A 205 -2.35 12.25 -10.79
C LYS A 205 -1.94 12.58 -9.36
N SER A 206 -1.42 13.79 -9.14
CA SER A 206 -1.02 14.28 -7.83
C SER A 206 -2.18 14.98 -7.13
N ARG A 207 -2.32 14.78 -5.83
CA ARG A 207 -3.22 15.57 -4.98
C ARG A 207 -2.62 16.94 -4.71
N ARG A 208 -3.47 17.92 -4.42
CA ARG A 208 -3.04 19.28 -4.09
C ARG A 208 -2.25 19.30 -2.78
N PRO A 209 -1.09 20.00 -2.73
CA PRO A 209 -0.21 19.97 -1.58
C PRO A 209 -0.88 20.53 -0.32
N GLU A 210 -1.75 21.54 -0.43
CA GLU A 210 -2.47 22.16 0.70
C GLU A 210 -3.39 21.13 1.39
N GLU A 211 -4.09 20.31 0.62
CA GLU A 211 -5.00 19.29 1.16
C GLU A 211 -4.23 18.16 1.85
N ILE A 212 -3.07 17.77 1.30
CA ILE A 212 -2.19 16.79 1.94
C ILE A 212 -1.63 17.31 3.25
N VAL A 213 -1.10 18.55 3.26
CA VAL A 213 -0.55 19.20 4.46
C VAL A 213 -1.63 19.37 5.52
N LYS A 214 -2.84 19.77 5.13
CA LYS A 214 -4.00 19.90 6.01
C LYS A 214 -4.37 18.55 6.64
N GLU A 215 -4.45 17.47 5.83
CA GLU A 215 -4.73 16.11 6.32
C GLU A 215 -3.66 15.65 7.30
N CYS A 216 -2.38 15.84 6.97
CA CYS A 216 -1.27 15.51 7.87
C CYS A 216 -1.34 16.28 9.19
N ARG A 217 -1.63 17.57 9.16
CA ARG A 217 -1.80 18.39 10.36
C ARG A 217 -2.91 17.86 11.25
N GLN A 218 -4.07 17.57 10.70
CA GLN A 218 -5.20 16.99 11.44
C GLN A 218 -4.83 15.67 12.11
N LEU A 219 -4.07 14.81 11.43
CA LEU A 219 -3.60 13.55 11.98
C LEU A 219 -2.61 13.75 13.14
N ILE A 220 -1.67 14.70 13.00
CA ILE A 220 -0.69 15.04 14.04
C ILE A 220 -1.42 15.59 15.28
N GLU A 221 -2.36 16.51 15.09
CA GLU A 221 -3.20 17.08 16.14
C GLU A 221 -4.08 16.02 16.84
N ALA A 222 -4.52 15.01 16.10
CA ALA A 222 -5.24 13.85 16.64
C ALA A 222 -4.33 12.84 17.37
N GLY A 223 -3.01 13.06 17.42
CA GLY A 223 -2.06 12.25 18.17
C GLY A 223 -1.42 11.08 17.41
N TYR A 224 -1.61 11.00 16.10
CA TYR A 224 -0.93 9.99 15.29
C TYR A 224 0.59 10.17 15.33
N LYS A 225 1.30 9.05 15.52
CA LYS A 225 2.75 9.02 15.68
C LYS A 225 3.51 8.73 14.39
N GLU A 226 2.88 8.10 13.41
CA GLU A 226 3.51 7.81 12.13
C GLU A 226 2.53 8.08 10.98
N ILE A 227 2.95 8.88 10.01
CA ILE A 227 2.21 9.17 8.79
C ILE A 227 3.00 8.60 7.62
N THR A 228 2.40 7.68 6.87
CA THR A 228 3.01 7.12 5.67
C THR A 228 2.34 7.69 4.42
N LEU A 229 3.12 8.40 3.61
CA LEU A 229 2.68 8.94 2.33
C LEU A 229 2.67 7.84 1.28
N LEU A 230 1.54 7.67 0.61
CA LEU A 230 1.30 6.62 -0.37
C LEU A 230 1.12 7.17 -1.77
N GLY A 231 1.64 6.42 -2.72
CA GLY A 231 1.45 6.59 -4.16
C GLY A 231 1.96 5.35 -4.89
N GLN A 232 1.84 5.32 -6.20
CA GLN A 232 2.40 4.24 -7.02
C GLN A 232 3.83 4.55 -7.48
N ASN A 233 4.24 5.83 -7.36
CA ASN A 233 5.60 6.34 -7.50
C ASN A 233 5.69 7.72 -6.85
N VAL A 234 5.85 7.79 -5.53
CA VAL A 234 5.79 9.05 -4.78
C VAL A 234 6.85 10.07 -5.22
N ASN A 235 7.99 9.61 -5.75
CA ASN A 235 9.07 10.48 -6.23
C ASN A 235 8.67 11.34 -7.43
N SER A 236 7.65 10.93 -8.20
CA SER A 236 7.14 11.70 -9.35
C SER A 236 6.03 12.68 -8.97
N TYR A 237 5.69 12.80 -7.68
CA TYR A 237 4.69 13.73 -7.19
C TYR A 237 4.93 15.17 -7.70
N GLY A 238 3.85 15.85 -8.02
CA GLY A 238 3.83 17.24 -8.47
C GLY A 238 3.57 17.39 -9.96
N LYS A 239 3.64 16.32 -10.74
CA LYS A 239 3.29 16.39 -12.17
C LYS A 239 1.81 16.71 -12.35
N GLY A 240 1.53 17.68 -13.23
CA GLY A 240 0.19 18.13 -13.55
C GLY A 240 -0.44 19.09 -12.54
N LEU A 241 0.27 19.48 -11.49
CA LEU A 241 -0.16 20.54 -10.58
C LEU A 241 0.08 21.93 -11.22
N GLU A 242 -0.81 22.87 -10.95
CA GLU A 242 -0.64 24.27 -11.35
C GLU A 242 0.54 24.92 -10.62
N GLU A 243 0.68 24.65 -9.32
CA GLU A 243 1.84 25.06 -8.54
C GLU A 243 2.99 24.07 -8.75
N PRO A 244 4.22 24.53 -9.10
CA PRO A 244 5.38 23.66 -9.30
C PRO A 244 5.94 23.15 -7.96
N VAL A 245 5.28 22.15 -7.37
CA VAL A 245 5.69 21.50 -6.12
C VAL A 245 6.13 20.07 -6.45
N ASN A 246 7.37 19.73 -6.13
CA ASN A 246 7.87 18.36 -6.22
C ASN A 246 7.72 17.60 -4.89
N PHE A 247 8.08 16.32 -4.87
CA PHE A 247 7.96 15.49 -3.67
C PHE A 247 8.85 15.98 -2.51
N ALA A 248 10.05 16.48 -2.80
CA ALA A 248 10.95 17.01 -1.78
C ALA A 248 10.34 18.27 -1.11
N GLU A 249 9.73 19.16 -1.90
CA GLU A 249 9.06 20.34 -1.37
C GLU A 249 7.80 19.98 -0.55
N LEU A 250 7.02 18.98 -0.99
CA LEU A 250 5.90 18.46 -0.21
C LEU A 250 6.37 17.95 1.15
N LEU A 251 7.47 17.21 1.18
CA LEU A 251 8.07 16.70 2.42
C LEU A 251 8.49 17.85 3.35
N ARG A 252 9.13 18.91 2.84
CA ARG A 252 9.48 20.11 3.66
C ARG A 252 8.25 20.75 4.31
N ARG A 253 7.15 20.89 3.55
CA ARG A 253 5.90 21.46 4.06
C ARG A 253 5.28 20.61 5.17
N ILE A 254 5.34 19.28 5.06
CA ILE A 254 4.83 18.38 6.11
C ILE A 254 5.79 18.37 7.30
N ASP A 255 7.11 18.34 7.07
CA ASP A 255 8.14 18.34 8.12
C ASP A 255 8.11 19.61 8.99
N ALA A 256 7.64 20.74 8.44
CA ALA A 256 7.47 22.00 9.15
C ALA A 256 6.27 22.02 10.12
N ILE A 257 5.42 20.98 10.16
CA ILE A 257 4.29 20.90 11.09
C ILE A 257 4.85 20.55 12.49
N PRO A 258 4.57 21.34 13.52
CA PRO A 258 5.04 21.05 14.88
C PRO A 258 4.41 19.76 15.42
N GLY A 259 5.19 18.95 16.15
CA GLY A 259 4.68 17.74 16.80
C GLY A 259 5.73 16.66 16.98
N ASP A 260 5.36 15.58 17.66
CA ASP A 260 6.17 14.39 17.85
C ASP A 260 5.62 13.23 17.00
N TYR A 261 6.05 13.18 15.75
CA TYR A 261 5.60 12.19 14.77
C TYR A 261 6.74 11.79 13.83
N ARG A 262 6.48 10.79 12.98
CA ARG A 262 7.38 10.30 11.93
C ARG A 262 6.68 10.34 10.58
N ILE A 263 7.40 10.81 9.56
CA ILE A 263 6.94 10.77 8.17
C ILE A 263 7.64 9.61 7.47
N ARG A 264 6.86 8.73 6.86
CA ARG A 264 7.37 7.70 5.94
C ARG A 264 6.77 7.89 4.57
N PHE A 265 7.39 7.30 3.59
CA PHE A 265 6.82 7.17 2.25
C PHE A 265 7.20 5.83 1.64
N MET A 266 6.36 5.34 0.77
CA MET A 266 6.50 4.03 0.14
C MET A 266 6.40 4.18 -1.38
N THR A 267 6.98 3.19 -2.10
CA THR A 267 6.84 3.08 -3.56
C THR A 267 7.60 4.17 -4.31
N SER A 268 8.90 4.22 -4.08
CA SER A 268 9.85 5.06 -4.83
C SER A 268 10.27 4.38 -6.14
N HIS A 269 10.72 5.17 -7.10
CA HIS A 269 11.33 4.68 -8.33
C HIS A 269 12.70 5.34 -8.52
N PRO A 270 13.79 4.58 -8.77
CA PRO A 270 15.14 5.14 -8.86
C PRO A 270 15.31 6.26 -9.88
N LYS A 271 14.60 6.18 -11.02
CA LYS A 271 14.61 7.22 -12.05
C LYS A 271 14.17 8.61 -11.52
N ASP A 272 13.24 8.64 -10.58
CA ASP A 272 12.62 9.85 -10.06
C ASP A 272 13.16 10.24 -8.67
N ALA A 273 14.05 9.42 -8.07
CA ALA A 273 14.72 9.75 -6.82
C ALA A 273 15.79 10.83 -7.08
N SER A 274 15.60 12.01 -6.49
CA SER A 274 16.49 13.16 -6.69
C SER A 274 17.48 13.32 -5.53
N ARG A 275 18.62 14.00 -5.77
CA ARG A 275 19.53 14.40 -4.71
C ARG A 275 18.84 15.31 -3.69
N GLU A 276 17.98 16.22 -4.17
CA GLU A 276 17.18 17.10 -3.32
C GLU A 276 16.32 16.31 -2.30
N LEU A 277 15.74 15.17 -2.70
CA LEU A 277 15.02 14.31 -1.78
C LEU A 277 15.91 13.83 -0.63
N PHE A 278 17.11 13.35 -0.93
CA PHE A 278 18.06 12.89 0.10
C PHE A 278 18.55 14.04 0.99
N ASP A 279 18.74 15.24 0.43
CA ASP A 279 19.10 16.43 1.21
C ASP A 279 17.97 16.81 2.20
N VAL A 280 16.71 16.75 1.77
CA VAL A 280 15.56 16.97 2.66
C VAL A 280 15.52 15.92 3.76
N MET A 281 15.68 14.64 3.43
CA MET A 281 15.69 13.57 4.42
C MET A 281 16.82 13.76 5.45
N ALA A 282 18.02 14.13 5.00
CA ALA A 282 19.20 14.32 5.86
C ALA A 282 19.02 15.45 6.89
N HIS A 283 18.24 16.47 6.58
CA HIS A 283 18.03 17.65 7.45
C HIS A 283 16.70 17.62 8.21
N SER A 284 15.84 16.64 7.94
CA SER A 284 14.52 16.52 8.57
C SER A 284 14.62 15.99 10.00
N GLN A 285 13.71 16.48 10.86
CA GLN A 285 13.52 15.96 12.21
C GLN A 285 12.51 14.80 12.28
N HIS A 286 11.63 14.68 11.27
CA HIS A 286 10.53 13.72 11.28
C HIS A 286 10.68 12.62 10.23
N ILE A 287 11.50 12.82 9.19
CA ILE A 287 11.73 11.81 8.15
C ILE A 287 12.92 10.94 8.56
N PRO A 288 12.73 9.63 8.78
CA PRO A 288 13.83 8.76 9.16
C PRO A 288 14.83 8.59 8.00
N HIS A 289 16.08 8.29 8.32
CA HIS A 289 17.09 7.85 7.35
C HIS A 289 16.76 6.43 6.85
N TYR A 290 15.65 6.34 6.14
CA TYR A 290 15.11 5.10 5.58
C TYR A 290 14.45 5.36 4.24
N ILE A 291 14.81 4.56 3.24
CA ILE A 291 14.17 4.59 1.93
C ILE A 291 13.90 3.18 1.40
N HIS A 292 12.71 3.00 0.84
CA HIS A 292 12.39 1.84 0.01
C HIS A 292 12.59 2.23 -1.47
N LEU A 293 13.64 1.71 -2.11
CA LEU A 293 14.04 2.08 -3.48
C LEU A 293 14.21 0.83 -4.36
N PRO A 294 13.12 0.36 -5.00
CA PRO A 294 13.08 -0.87 -5.78
C PRO A 294 14.03 -0.85 -6.99
N PHE A 295 15.10 -1.67 -7.00
CA PHE A 295 16.01 -1.79 -8.14
C PHE A 295 15.60 -2.89 -9.13
N GLN A 296 14.85 -3.89 -8.69
CA GLN A 296 14.25 -5.00 -9.45
C GLN A 296 15.24 -6.00 -10.06
N SER A 297 16.32 -5.56 -10.73
CA SER A 297 17.40 -6.39 -11.29
C SER A 297 18.72 -5.62 -11.27
N GLY A 298 19.83 -6.31 -11.11
CA GLY A 298 21.19 -5.76 -11.14
C GLY A 298 21.82 -5.69 -12.54
N ASN A 299 21.11 -6.17 -13.57
CA ASN A 299 21.63 -6.23 -14.94
C ASN A 299 20.95 -5.20 -15.86
N ASP A 300 21.76 -4.46 -16.63
CA ASP A 300 21.28 -3.36 -17.47
C ASP A 300 20.37 -3.80 -18.63
N ARG A 301 20.61 -4.99 -19.22
CA ARG A 301 19.74 -5.51 -20.27
C ARG A 301 18.37 -5.86 -19.69
N VAL A 302 18.35 -6.55 -18.56
CA VAL A 302 17.09 -6.92 -17.87
C VAL A 302 16.32 -5.67 -17.45
N LEU A 303 16.98 -4.66 -16.88
CA LEU A 303 16.36 -3.37 -16.53
C LEU A 303 15.74 -2.68 -17.75
N ARG A 304 16.39 -2.74 -18.90
CA ARG A 304 15.88 -2.18 -20.16
C ARG A 304 14.63 -2.93 -20.63
N GLU A 305 14.65 -4.27 -20.58
CA GLU A 305 13.48 -5.07 -20.92
C GLU A 305 12.32 -4.89 -19.92
N MET A 306 12.64 -4.63 -18.65
CA MET A 306 11.68 -4.21 -17.63
C MET A 306 11.15 -2.79 -17.83
N ASN A 307 11.65 -2.01 -18.80
CA ASN A 307 11.34 -0.59 -19.04
C ASN A 307 11.65 0.31 -17.82
N ARG A 308 12.78 0.05 -17.13
CA ARG A 308 13.09 0.76 -15.87
C ARG A 308 13.74 2.13 -16.07
N ARG A 309 14.27 2.47 -17.26
CA ARG A 309 14.84 3.78 -17.65
C ARG A 309 15.96 4.30 -16.72
N TYR A 310 16.71 3.42 -16.11
CA TYR A 310 17.98 3.64 -15.43
C TYR A 310 18.83 2.38 -15.56
N ASN A 311 20.12 2.49 -15.33
CA ASN A 311 21.06 1.38 -15.32
C ASN A 311 21.64 1.14 -13.92
N ARG A 312 22.41 0.07 -13.76
CA ARG A 312 23.06 -0.31 -12.50
C ARG A 312 23.91 0.83 -11.92
N GLU A 313 24.74 1.49 -12.74
CA GLU A 313 25.65 2.54 -12.26
C GLU A 313 24.87 3.75 -11.75
N GLN A 314 23.84 4.19 -12.46
CA GLN A 314 22.97 5.28 -12.01
C GLN A 314 22.30 4.96 -10.67
N TYR A 315 21.90 3.69 -10.45
CA TYR A 315 21.37 3.27 -9.16
C TYR A 315 22.42 3.35 -8.05
N LEU A 316 23.63 2.86 -8.31
CA LEU A 316 24.75 2.92 -7.36
C LEU A 316 25.17 4.36 -7.03
N GLU A 317 25.14 5.27 -8.01
CA GLU A 317 25.38 6.71 -7.79
C GLU A 317 24.37 7.32 -6.82
N LEU A 318 23.09 6.98 -6.96
CA LEU A 318 22.04 7.41 -6.01
C LEU A 318 22.33 6.88 -4.59
N ILE A 319 22.71 5.60 -4.47
CA ILE A 319 23.03 4.99 -3.17
C ILE A 319 24.27 5.66 -2.54
N ARG A 320 25.33 5.90 -3.33
CA ARG A 320 26.54 6.57 -2.84
C ARG A 320 26.23 8.00 -2.37
N TYR A 321 25.41 8.73 -3.13
CA TYR A 321 24.99 10.07 -2.71
C TYR A 321 24.16 10.02 -1.42
N ALA A 322 23.15 9.15 -1.34
CA ALA A 322 22.33 8.98 -0.14
C ALA A 322 23.21 8.70 1.10
N ARG A 323 24.22 7.82 0.98
CA ARG A 323 25.15 7.52 2.06
C ARG A 323 26.13 8.64 2.39
N SER A 324 26.46 9.49 1.43
CA SER A 324 27.33 10.64 1.69
C SER A 324 26.66 11.70 2.56
N VAL A 325 25.34 11.87 2.44
CA VAL A 325 24.55 12.83 3.24
C VAL A 325 23.89 12.19 4.46
N MET A 326 23.65 10.87 4.45
CA MET A 326 23.09 10.07 5.54
C MET A 326 23.88 8.75 5.68
N PRO A 327 25.02 8.73 6.40
CA PRO A 327 25.87 7.52 6.50
C PRO A 327 25.16 6.29 7.11
N ASP A 328 24.16 6.52 7.93
CA ASP A 328 23.34 5.52 8.63
C ASP A 328 22.07 5.11 7.86
N ILE A 329 21.87 5.62 6.63
CA ILE A 329 20.64 5.34 5.87
C ILE A 329 20.38 3.85 5.70
N SER A 330 19.16 3.46 6.04
CA SER A 330 18.62 2.12 5.82
C SER A 330 17.91 2.05 4.47
N ILE A 331 18.33 1.12 3.65
CA ILE A 331 17.82 0.96 2.28
C ILE A 331 17.16 -0.39 2.15
N THR A 332 15.90 -0.40 1.71
CA THR A 332 15.18 -1.60 1.33
C THR A 332 14.80 -1.56 -0.15
N SER A 333 14.53 -2.72 -0.74
CA SER A 333 14.25 -2.78 -2.17
C SER A 333 13.36 -3.98 -2.53
N ASP A 334 12.86 -3.98 -3.77
CA ASP A 334 12.23 -5.14 -4.41
C ASP A 334 13.16 -5.75 -5.45
N VAL A 335 13.09 -7.07 -5.57
CA VAL A 335 13.83 -7.87 -6.57
C VAL A 335 12.91 -8.88 -7.23
N ILE A 336 12.96 -8.94 -8.55
CA ILE A 336 12.26 -9.95 -9.35
C ILE A 336 13.30 -10.89 -9.96
N VAL A 337 13.21 -12.18 -9.64
CA VAL A 337 14.05 -13.25 -10.17
C VAL A 337 13.36 -13.94 -11.33
N GLY A 338 14.12 -14.26 -12.38
CA GLY A 338 13.61 -15.00 -13.53
C GLY A 338 12.63 -14.19 -14.37
N PHE A 339 12.94 -12.90 -14.58
CA PHE A 339 12.23 -12.10 -15.59
C PHE A 339 12.36 -12.76 -16.97
N PRO A 340 11.33 -12.73 -17.85
CA PRO A 340 11.39 -13.41 -19.14
C PRO A 340 12.65 -13.10 -19.93
N GLY A 341 13.39 -14.15 -20.27
CA GLY A 341 14.67 -14.08 -20.99
C GLY A 341 15.87 -13.63 -20.14
N GLU A 342 15.76 -13.51 -18.83
CA GLU A 342 16.91 -13.33 -17.93
C GLU A 342 17.77 -14.60 -17.95
N THR A 343 19.10 -14.47 -18.08
CA THR A 343 20.05 -15.58 -17.98
C THR A 343 20.57 -15.72 -16.55
N TYR A 344 21.21 -16.87 -16.26
CA TYR A 344 21.82 -17.07 -14.94
C TYR A 344 22.95 -16.09 -14.66
N GLU A 345 23.77 -15.77 -15.68
CA GLU A 345 24.85 -14.78 -15.57
C GLU A 345 24.32 -13.39 -15.24
N GLU A 346 23.20 -12.99 -15.85
CA GLU A 346 22.54 -11.71 -15.56
C GLU A 346 21.91 -11.68 -14.16
N PHE A 347 21.40 -12.82 -13.69
CA PHE A 347 20.96 -12.97 -12.32
C PHE A 347 22.13 -12.81 -11.32
N GLN A 348 23.35 -13.28 -11.64
CA GLN A 348 24.54 -13.09 -10.80
C GLN A 348 24.89 -11.60 -10.64
N ASP A 349 24.62 -10.75 -11.63
CA ASP A 349 24.76 -9.29 -11.50
C ASP A 349 23.81 -8.75 -10.40
N THR A 350 22.62 -9.31 -10.29
CA THR A 350 21.66 -8.98 -9.23
C THR A 350 22.21 -9.35 -7.85
N LEU A 351 22.78 -10.53 -7.68
CA LEU A 351 23.40 -10.95 -6.42
C LEU A 351 24.60 -10.08 -6.05
N SER A 352 25.40 -9.71 -7.05
CA SER A 352 26.55 -8.83 -6.82
C SER A 352 26.13 -7.42 -6.37
N LEU A 353 25.04 -6.88 -6.93
CA LEU A 353 24.48 -5.59 -6.51
C LEU A 353 23.96 -5.66 -5.06
N ILE A 354 23.29 -6.76 -4.69
CA ILE A 354 22.80 -6.96 -3.31
C ILE A 354 23.95 -6.90 -2.31
N ARG A 355 25.08 -7.57 -2.58
CA ARG A 355 26.27 -7.54 -1.73
C ARG A 355 26.92 -6.16 -1.68
N GLU A 356 27.04 -5.47 -2.81
CA GLU A 356 27.64 -4.15 -2.94
C GLU A 356 26.85 -3.08 -2.16
N VAL A 357 25.53 -3.08 -2.32
CA VAL A 357 24.64 -2.13 -1.63
C VAL A 357 24.45 -2.51 -0.16
N GLY A 358 24.42 -3.78 0.19
CA GLY A 358 24.17 -4.20 1.57
C GLY A 358 22.82 -3.71 2.09
N PHE A 359 21.73 -4.17 1.51
CA PHE A 359 20.38 -3.77 1.86
C PHE A 359 20.00 -4.20 3.29
N THR A 360 19.18 -3.41 3.95
CA THR A 360 18.62 -3.77 5.26
C THR A 360 17.61 -4.90 5.13
N SER A 361 16.79 -4.86 4.07
CA SER A 361 15.84 -5.93 3.74
C SER A 361 15.48 -5.86 2.26
N LEU A 362 15.13 -7.00 1.68
CA LEU A 362 14.62 -7.11 0.31
C LEU A 362 13.26 -7.81 0.32
N PHE A 363 12.35 -7.31 -0.50
CA PHE A 363 11.15 -8.02 -0.89
C PHE A 363 11.44 -8.73 -2.21
N THR A 364 11.42 -10.05 -2.19
CA THR A 364 11.90 -10.90 -3.27
C THR A 364 10.77 -11.67 -3.87
N PHE A 365 10.73 -11.73 -5.20
CA PHE A 365 9.67 -12.38 -5.96
C PHE A 365 10.25 -13.18 -7.12
N ILE A 366 9.70 -14.37 -7.38
CA ILE A 366 9.85 -15.00 -8.68
C ILE A 366 8.89 -14.29 -9.63
N TYR A 367 9.34 -13.99 -10.85
CA TYR A 367 8.49 -13.39 -11.86
C TYR A 367 7.20 -14.20 -12.05
N SER A 368 6.08 -13.49 -12.02
CA SER A 368 4.75 -14.07 -12.26
C SER A 368 4.03 -13.21 -13.31
N PRO A 369 3.60 -13.78 -14.44
CA PRO A 369 2.97 -13.05 -15.52
C PRO A 369 1.66 -12.42 -15.06
N ARG A 370 1.40 -11.17 -15.49
CA ARG A 370 0.14 -10.47 -15.25
C ARG A 370 -0.56 -10.24 -16.59
N GLU A 371 -1.74 -10.78 -16.74
CA GLU A 371 -2.52 -10.62 -17.96
C GLU A 371 -2.68 -9.14 -18.33
N GLY A 372 -2.46 -8.80 -19.61
CA GLY A 372 -2.49 -7.43 -20.10
C GLY A 372 -1.15 -6.69 -20.08
N THR A 373 -0.12 -7.20 -19.36
CA THR A 373 1.21 -6.60 -19.34
C THR A 373 2.05 -7.03 -20.54
N ARG A 374 3.07 -6.19 -20.89
CA ARG A 374 4.01 -6.50 -21.99
C ARG A 374 4.83 -7.77 -21.67
N ALA A 375 5.34 -7.90 -20.45
CA ALA A 375 6.18 -9.01 -20.06
C ALA A 375 5.44 -10.37 -20.08
N ALA A 376 4.13 -10.39 -19.88
CA ALA A 376 3.33 -11.62 -19.97
C ALA A 376 3.29 -12.22 -21.39
N LYS A 377 3.69 -11.45 -22.41
CA LYS A 377 3.76 -11.88 -23.82
C LYS A 377 5.18 -12.19 -24.28
N MET A 378 6.18 -11.99 -23.44
CA MET A 378 7.58 -12.25 -23.77
C MET A 378 7.88 -13.75 -23.69
N PRO A 379 8.76 -14.26 -24.58
CA PRO A 379 9.27 -15.64 -24.45
C PRO A 379 10.00 -15.82 -23.11
N ASP A 380 9.68 -16.88 -22.42
CA ASP A 380 10.26 -17.23 -21.13
C ASP A 380 10.87 -18.63 -21.19
N PRO A 381 12.14 -18.75 -21.59
CA PRO A 381 12.79 -20.06 -21.79
C PRO A 381 13.23 -20.73 -20.48
N VAL A 382 13.30 -19.97 -19.38
CA VAL A 382 13.76 -20.48 -18.08
C VAL A 382 12.63 -21.17 -17.35
N SER A 383 12.83 -22.41 -16.95
CA SER A 383 11.82 -23.18 -16.24
C SER A 383 11.52 -22.62 -14.84
N HIS A 384 10.33 -22.88 -14.32
CA HIS A 384 9.97 -22.47 -12.96
C HIS A 384 10.89 -23.12 -11.91
N GLU A 385 11.38 -24.33 -12.16
CA GLU A 385 12.31 -25.04 -11.28
C GLU A 385 13.66 -24.32 -11.20
N GLU A 386 14.23 -23.90 -12.33
CA GLU A 386 15.47 -23.12 -12.36
C GLU A 386 15.31 -21.77 -11.65
N LYS A 387 14.21 -21.05 -11.90
CA LYS A 387 13.90 -19.81 -11.19
C LYS A 387 13.79 -20.01 -9.68
N THR A 388 13.25 -21.14 -9.24
CA THR A 388 13.16 -21.48 -7.81
C THR A 388 14.55 -21.74 -7.21
N GLN A 389 15.47 -22.33 -7.96
CA GLN A 389 16.87 -22.51 -7.53
C GLN A 389 17.58 -21.16 -7.41
N TRP A 390 17.45 -20.28 -8.41
CA TRP A 390 17.99 -18.92 -8.34
C TRP A 390 17.41 -18.13 -7.16
N PHE A 391 16.12 -18.27 -6.93
CA PHE A 391 15.44 -17.63 -5.81
C PHE A 391 15.99 -18.10 -4.45
N ALA A 392 16.27 -19.40 -4.29
CA ALA A 392 16.89 -19.94 -3.08
C ALA A 392 18.31 -19.38 -2.87
N GLU A 393 19.09 -19.21 -3.95
CA GLU A 393 20.42 -18.59 -3.91
C GLU A 393 20.31 -17.11 -3.47
N LEU A 394 19.34 -16.35 -4.03
CA LEU A 394 19.10 -14.98 -3.62
C LEU A 394 18.74 -14.86 -2.15
N LEU A 395 17.86 -15.74 -1.65
CA LEU A 395 17.46 -15.71 -0.23
C LEU A 395 18.67 -15.95 0.69
N LYS A 396 19.59 -16.83 0.31
CA LYS A 396 20.84 -17.06 1.08
C LYS A 396 21.70 -15.82 1.12
N VAL A 397 21.93 -15.13 -0.02
CA VAL A 397 22.69 -13.89 -0.07
C VAL A 397 22.02 -12.80 0.77
N GLN A 398 20.70 -12.68 0.69
CA GLN A 398 19.96 -11.72 1.48
C GLN A 398 20.08 -12.00 2.98
N GLU A 399 20.02 -13.27 3.40
CA GLU A 399 20.19 -13.65 4.81
C GLU A 399 21.57 -13.29 5.34
N GLU A 400 22.62 -13.55 4.56
CA GLU A 400 24.01 -13.19 4.89
C GLU A 400 24.16 -11.67 5.12
N VAL A 401 23.61 -10.85 4.20
CA VAL A 401 23.67 -9.38 4.27
C VAL A 401 22.84 -8.86 5.45
N ALA A 402 21.63 -9.38 5.64
CA ALA A 402 20.74 -8.96 6.73
C ALA A 402 21.30 -9.33 8.12
N ALA A 403 21.92 -10.51 8.25
CA ALA A 403 22.53 -10.93 9.50
C ALA A 403 23.66 -9.98 9.94
N GLN A 404 24.51 -9.53 9.00
CA GLN A 404 25.57 -8.54 9.30
C GLN A 404 24.99 -7.21 9.81
N ARG A 405 23.90 -6.73 9.18
CA ARG A 405 23.21 -5.50 9.56
C ARG A 405 22.56 -5.63 10.94
N SER A 406 21.87 -6.72 11.18
CA SER A 406 21.20 -6.98 12.45
C SER A 406 22.20 -7.13 13.60
N ALA A 407 23.34 -7.80 13.37
CA ALA A 407 24.40 -7.93 14.38
C ALA A 407 24.97 -6.56 14.81
N ALA A 408 25.12 -5.62 13.87
CA ALA A 408 25.60 -4.27 14.17
C ALA A 408 24.63 -3.45 15.05
N MET A 409 23.37 -3.86 15.16
CA MET A 409 22.36 -3.19 16.01
C MET A 409 22.41 -3.64 17.47
N VAL A 410 23.05 -4.77 17.78
CA VAL A 410 23.14 -5.29 19.15
C VAL A 410 23.94 -4.33 20.04
N GLY A 411 23.40 -4.05 21.24
CA GLY A 411 23.97 -3.11 22.21
C GLY A 411 23.57 -1.65 21.97
N GLN A 412 22.95 -1.31 20.84
CA GLN A 412 22.48 0.04 20.55
C GLN A 412 21.05 0.26 21.06
N THR A 413 20.72 1.51 21.38
CA THR A 413 19.37 1.92 21.80
C THR A 413 18.67 2.62 20.65
N TYR A 414 17.41 2.23 20.39
CA TYR A 414 16.59 2.78 19.32
C TYR A 414 15.27 3.31 19.84
N ARG A 415 14.81 4.41 19.25
CA ARG A 415 13.45 4.90 19.43
C ARG A 415 12.49 4.07 18.58
N VAL A 416 11.63 3.30 19.24
CA VAL A 416 10.72 2.32 18.64
C VAL A 416 9.27 2.81 18.80
N LEU A 417 8.48 2.82 17.73
CA LEU A 417 7.03 2.96 17.82
C LEU A 417 6.47 1.58 18.17
N VAL A 418 5.84 1.46 19.34
CA VAL A 418 5.25 0.19 19.79
C VAL A 418 3.93 -0.02 19.03
N GLU A 419 3.81 -1.15 18.32
CA GLU A 419 2.70 -1.40 17.43
C GLU A 419 1.64 -2.30 18.06
N GLU A 420 2.07 -3.40 18.67
CA GLU A 420 1.15 -4.43 19.16
C GLU A 420 1.84 -5.33 20.21
N ARG A 421 1.03 -6.17 20.85
CA ARG A 421 1.52 -7.32 21.62
C ARG A 421 1.52 -8.55 20.72
N ASN A 422 2.65 -9.22 20.64
CA ASN A 422 2.77 -10.49 19.93
C ASN A 422 2.07 -11.60 20.75
N GLU A 423 0.96 -12.12 20.25
CA GLU A 423 0.14 -13.11 20.95
C GLU A 423 0.90 -14.41 21.28
N LYS A 424 1.92 -14.77 20.49
CA LYS A 424 2.67 -16.02 20.69
C LYS A 424 3.76 -15.89 21.76
N SER A 425 4.47 -14.77 21.79
CA SER A 425 5.57 -14.53 22.70
C SER A 425 5.15 -13.78 23.97
N GLY A 426 4.01 -13.08 23.94
CA GLY A 426 3.57 -12.16 25.00
C GLY A 426 4.40 -10.87 25.10
N LEU A 427 5.37 -10.68 24.20
CA LEU A 427 6.22 -9.48 24.15
C LEU A 427 5.51 -8.37 23.37
N LEU A 428 5.90 -7.12 23.62
CA LEU A 428 5.56 -6.01 22.75
C LEU A 428 6.41 -6.10 21.50
N SER A 429 5.81 -5.78 20.36
CA SER A 429 6.46 -5.65 19.06
C SER A 429 6.38 -4.21 18.60
N GLY A 430 7.50 -3.66 18.17
CA GLY A 430 7.54 -2.29 17.68
C GLY A 430 8.58 -2.10 16.59
N ARG A 431 8.56 -0.93 15.96
CA ARG A 431 9.36 -0.65 14.77
C ARG A 431 10.24 0.57 14.95
N THR A 432 11.53 0.38 14.63
CA THR A 432 12.54 1.46 14.62
C THR A 432 12.28 2.47 13.50
N ALA A 433 13.05 3.55 13.48
CA ALA A 433 13.13 4.49 12.37
C ALA A 433 13.49 3.79 11.04
N SER A 434 14.38 2.83 11.06
CA SER A 434 14.81 2.03 9.91
C SER A 434 13.86 0.88 9.52
N SER A 435 12.64 0.85 10.07
CA SER A 435 11.62 -0.19 9.83
C SER A 435 11.97 -1.60 10.33
N VAL A 436 12.99 -1.74 11.17
CA VAL A 436 13.34 -3.02 11.77
C VAL A 436 12.44 -3.27 12.97
N VAL A 437 11.93 -4.49 13.09
CA VAL A 437 11.07 -4.93 14.19
C VAL A 437 11.92 -5.35 15.38
N ILE A 438 11.54 -4.90 16.56
CA ILE A 438 12.15 -5.32 17.84
C ILE A 438 11.04 -5.82 18.75
N ASP A 439 11.21 -7.03 19.28
CA ASP A 439 10.36 -7.60 20.31
C ASP A 439 11.01 -7.41 21.69
N PHE A 440 10.25 -6.91 22.68
CA PHE A 440 10.77 -6.59 24.02
C PHE A 440 9.67 -6.70 25.09
N PRO A 441 10.01 -6.95 26.36
CA PRO A 441 9.05 -6.97 27.45
C PRO A 441 8.55 -5.55 27.77
N GLY A 442 7.26 -5.40 28.07
CA GLY A 442 6.64 -4.12 28.44
C GLY A 442 5.14 -4.24 28.68
N GLY A 443 4.55 -3.18 29.24
CA GLY A 443 3.12 -3.06 29.46
C GLY A 443 2.37 -2.58 28.22
N GLU A 444 1.07 -2.89 28.15
CA GLU A 444 0.22 -2.54 26.99
C GLU A 444 -0.02 -1.03 26.84
N GLU A 445 0.19 -0.26 27.90
CA GLU A 445 0.11 1.20 27.89
C GLU A 445 1.13 1.86 26.94
N LEU A 446 2.17 1.13 26.54
CA LEU A 446 3.16 1.58 25.56
C LEU A 446 2.67 1.44 24.10
N ILE A 447 1.62 0.67 23.85
CA ILE A 447 1.10 0.48 22.49
C ILE A 447 0.63 1.83 21.93
N GLY A 448 1.13 2.16 20.75
CA GLY A 448 0.87 3.45 20.09
C GLY A 448 1.81 4.57 20.53
N GLN A 449 2.75 4.33 21.45
CA GLN A 449 3.72 5.29 21.93
C GLN A 449 5.14 4.98 21.44
N TYR A 450 6.04 5.95 21.54
CA TYR A 450 7.45 5.72 21.34
C TYR A 450 8.10 5.24 22.65
N ALA A 451 8.94 4.22 22.57
CA ALA A 451 9.77 3.72 23.64
C ALA A 451 11.26 3.70 23.23
N GLN A 452 12.16 3.89 24.18
CA GLN A 452 13.59 3.65 23.98
C GLN A 452 13.87 2.17 24.28
N VAL A 453 14.40 1.45 23.28
CA VAL A 453 14.65 0.02 23.39
C VAL A 453 16.08 -0.28 23.03
N LYS A 454 16.82 -0.90 23.98
CA LYS A 454 18.18 -1.39 23.78
C LYS A 454 18.11 -2.79 23.18
N VAL A 455 18.77 -3.00 22.04
CA VAL A 455 18.81 -4.31 21.38
C VAL A 455 19.76 -5.22 22.15
N THR A 456 19.28 -6.36 22.62
CA THR A 456 20.05 -7.34 23.40
C THR A 456 20.49 -8.55 22.55
N ALA A 457 19.72 -8.90 21.51
CA ALA A 457 20.06 -9.99 20.61
C ALA A 457 19.51 -9.77 19.20
N ALA A 458 20.18 -10.35 18.22
CA ALA A 458 19.76 -10.38 16.81
C ALA A 458 19.61 -11.83 16.34
N ARG A 459 18.49 -12.13 15.67
CA ARG A 459 18.27 -13.38 14.93
C ARG A 459 17.79 -13.01 13.55
N SER A 460 18.56 -13.32 12.51
CA SER A 460 18.30 -13.00 11.08
C SER A 460 17.42 -11.75 10.83
N TRP A 461 16.13 -11.85 11.02
CA TRP A 461 15.13 -10.80 10.73
C TRP A 461 14.44 -10.22 11.98
N MET A 462 14.67 -10.78 13.16
CA MET A 462 14.05 -10.35 14.41
C MET A 462 15.12 -9.92 15.41
N LEU A 463 14.88 -8.76 15.99
CA LEU A 463 15.67 -8.27 17.12
C LEU A 463 14.91 -8.47 18.42
N SER A 464 15.62 -8.80 19.46
CA SER A 464 15.11 -8.77 20.83
C SER A 464 15.75 -7.62 21.57
N GLY A 465 15.00 -7.00 22.46
CA GLY A 465 15.48 -5.87 23.24
C GLY A 465 14.88 -5.80 24.63
N GLU A 466 15.28 -4.77 25.36
CA GLU A 466 14.76 -4.40 26.68
C GLU A 466 14.50 -2.88 26.71
N LEU A 467 13.57 -2.42 27.53
CA LEU A 467 13.37 -0.99 27.72
C LEU A 467 14.66 -0.38 28.28
N ALA A 468 15.13 0.70 27.62
CA ALA A 468 16.23 1.49 28.16
C ALA A 468 15.70 2.39 29.27
N GLU A 469 16.52 2.54 30.34
CA GLU A 469 16.24 3.44 31.47
C GLU A 469 16.19 4.92 31.04
#